data_90674e4b08bb53dc07e7448b0524e5f9
#
_entry.id   90674e4b08bb53dc07e7448b0524e5f9
#
_cell.length_a   1.000
_cell.length_b   1.000
_cell.length_c   1.000
_cell.angle_alpha   90.00
_cell.angle_beta   90.00
_cell.angle_gamma   90.00
#
_symmetry.space_group_name_H-M   'P 1'
#
loop_
_entity.id
_entity.type
_entity.pdbx_description
1 polymer ?
#
loop_
_entity_poly.entity_id
_entity_poly.type
_entity_poly.pdbx_seq_one_letter_code
_entity_poly.pdbx_strand_id
1 'polypeptide(L)'
;MTKKTFYICVLTLTTILMVLSGCANSSSGTSTSSLKAGPGVDVTNKTITLGILSPYSGPVADPIGKPLARGVKVFFDSVNASGGVDGYKVKFLEEDTQYSPQLEVQLYNQIHTKVAMIADSLGTPTTFAIKDLATADHMLVSAATLSSALAREKYLILLGTPYRLQVENAFDYVVKKLGVQNPSVGIIYQNDEYGQDGLTGYKEAVSFYHLHDVAQATYAVTDTDYTAQISQLKAQGAKYVFITAIPTSTAGIIATAFKLGYNPQWILQSPAFAQALLAVPGLGALLSHDWLVSQGATWGDTSQPGMAQMLNDVAKYASDQKPDGFFQFGYTESKITYAILKKALDNNDITRDGLLTAFESLKSVDLGGLLPPVTYGSSPNERVPTRDSIVFAIDPTQPTGVKPLSADFTGGAAQQSQF
;
A
#
# COMPACT_ATOMS: atom_id res chain seq x y z
N MET A 1 -83.63 -42.61 27.62
CA MET A 1 -83.46 -43.93 28.23
C MET A 1 -82.02 -44.02 28.75
N THR A 2 -81.86 -43.78 30.08
CA THR A 2 -81.47 -44.74 31.11
C THR A 2 -80.02 -45.22 30.96
N LYS A 3 -79.12 -45.21 31.95
CA LYS A 3 -79.07 -45.16 33.42
C LYS A 3 -77.56 -44.97 33.75
N LYS A 4 -77.10 -44.10 34.63
CA LYS A 4 -76.77 -44.26 36.03
C LYS A 4 -75.88 -45.47 36.35
N THR A 5 -74.70 -45.23 37.00
CA THR A 5 -74.37 -45.58 38.41
C THR A 5 -72.85 -45.38 38.58
N PHE A 6 -72.29 -44.53 39.38
CA PHE A 6 -72.07 -44.41 40.85
C PHE A 6 -71.28 -45.59 41.45
N TYR A 7 -70.12 -45.29 42.05
CA TYR A 7 -69.55 -45.68 43.37
C TYR A 7 -68.06 -45.47 43.38
N ILE A 8 -67.47 -44.54 44.16
CA ILE A 8 -67.12 -44.48 45.58
C ILE A 8 -65.73 -45.13 45.88
N CYS A 9 -64.83 -44.20 46.34
CA CYS A 9 -63.75 -44.30 47.31
C CYS A 9 -63.07 -45.63 47.64
N VAL A 10 -61.75 -45.65 47.63
CA VAL A 10 -60.91 -46.05 48.79
C VAL A 10 -59.56 -45.31 48.78
N LEU A 11 -59.28 -44.67 49.90
CA LEU A 11 -58.01 -44.04 50.30
C LEU A 11 -57.00 -45.16 50.64
N THR A 12 -55.80 -45.18 50.05
CA THR A 12 -54.63 -45.84 50.65
C THR A 12 -53.44 -44.95 50.49
N LEU A 13 -52.99 -44.52 51.65
CA LEU A 13 -51.75 -43.79 51.96
C LEU A 13 -50.56 -44.76 51.74
N THR A 14 -49.68 -44.49 50.77
CA THR A 14 -48.39 -45.18 50.68
C THR A 14 -47.31 -44.16 50.49
N THR A 15 -46.53 -44.05 51.55
CA THR A 15 -45.27 -43.30 51.67
C THR A 15 -44.24 -43.89 50.66
N ILE A 16 -43.79 -43.10 49.70
CA ILE A 16 -42.66 -43.44 48.87
C ILE A 16 -41.51 -42.46 49.10
N LEU A 17 -40.39 -43.02 49.55
CA LEU A 17 -39.10 -42.38 49.72
C LEU A 17 -38.68 -41.64 48.45
N MET A 18 -38.42 -40.33 48.55
CA MET A 18 -37.69 -39.58 47.56
C MET A 18 -36.21 -39.94 47.59
N VAL A 19 -35.75 -40.71 46.60
CA VAL A 19 -34.31 -40.79 46.27
C VAL A 19 -34.02 -39.57 45.39
N LEU A 20 -33.32 -38.59 45.95
CA LEU A 20 -32.72 -37.47 45.18
C LEU A 20 -31.54 -38.05 44.37
N SER A 21 -31.80 -38.45 43.14
CA SER A 21 -30.76 -38.59 42.11
C SER A 21 -30.41 -37.22 41.62
N GLY A 22 -29.33 -36.62 42.15
CA GLY A 22 -28.74 -35.41 41.61
C GLY A 22 -28.22 -35.66 40.20
N CYS A 23 -28.98 -35.27 39.17
CA CYS A 23 -28.42 -35.06 37.84
C CYS A 23 -27.50 -33.83 37.94
N ALA A 24 -26.21 -34.08 38.12
CA ALA A 24 -25.20 -33.09 37.80
C ALA A 24 -25.30 -32.79 36.30
N ASN A 25 -26.03 -31.73 35.97
CA ASN A 25 -26.02 -31.13 34.65
C ASN A 25 -24.62 -30.51 34.48
N SER A 26 -23.66 -31.29 34.02
CA SER A 26 -22.44 -30.74 33.43
C SER A 26 -22.82 -29.96 32.17
N SER A 27 -23.28 -28.74 32.38
CA SER A 27 -23.21 -27.75 31.34
C SER A 27 -21.74 -27.59 31.01
N SER A 28 -21.30 -28.32 29.98
CA SER A 28 -20.11 -27.92 29.22
C SER A 28 -20.39 -26.54 28.69
N GLY A 29 -20.17 -25.53 29.49
CA GLY A 29 -20.10 -24.16 29.07
C GLY A 29 -18.96 -24.10 28.06
N THR A 30 -19.30 -24.14 26.79
CA THR A 30 -18.45 -23.61 25.76
C THR A 30 -18.24 -22.15 26.18
N SER A 31 -17.13 -21.85 26.83
CA SER A 31 -16.70 -20.47 27.06
C SER A 31 -16.44 -19.89 25.67
N THR A 32 -17.48 -19.30 25.07
CA THR A 32 -17.26 -18.33 23.98
C THR A 32 -16.39 -17.25 24.57
N SER A 33 -15.09 -17.32 24.29
CA SER A 33 -14.18 -16.25 24.65
C SER A 33 -14.73 -14.98 24.04
N SER A 34 -15.11 -14.01 24.88
CA SER A 34 -15.58 -12.73 24.40
C SER A 34 -14.48 -12.09 23.55
N LEU A 35 -14.85 -11.52 22.40
CA LEU A 35 -13.91 -10.80 21.54
C LEU A 35 -13.18 -9.72 22.36
N LYS A 36 -11.85 -9.78 22.38
CA LYS A 36 -11.03 -8.70 22.92
C LYS A 36 -10.95 -7.59 21.88
N ALA A 37 -11.38 -6.39 22.26
CA ALA A 37 -11.43 -5.24 21.37
C ALA A 37 -10.49 -4.13 21.86
N GLY A 38 -9.81 -3.47 20.91
CA GLY A 38 -8.97 -2.30 21.13
C GLY A 38 -9.65 -0.98 20.75
N PRO A 39 -8.89 0.12 20.73
CA PRO A 39 -9.38 1.40 20.22
C PRO A 39 -9.95 1.27 18.81
N GLY A 40 -10.95 2.09 18.48
CA GLY A 40 -11.59 2.08 17.16
C GLY A 40 -12.53 0.92 16.89
N VAL A 41 -12.72 -0.02 17.84
CA VAL A 41 -13.61 -1.17 17.67
C VAL A 41 -14.83 -1.04 18.56
N ASP A 42 -16.01 -0.99 17.95
CA ASP A 42 -17.31 -1.02 18.65
C ASP A 42 -17.95 -2.40 18.48
N VAL A 43 -17.85 -3.22 19.51
CA VAL A 43 -18.38 -4.58 19.53
C VAL A 43 -19.91 -4.60 19.50
N THR A 44 -20.56 -3.60 20.10
CA THR A 44 -22.04 -3.53 20.18
C THR A 44 -22.64 -3.22 18.81
N ASN A 45 -22.11 -2.20 18.13
CA ASN A 45 -22.58 -1.77 16.82
C ASN A 45 -21.88 -2.51 15.66
N LYS A 46 -20.96 -3.42 15.99
CA LYS A 46 -20.12 -4.16 15.02
C LYS A 46 -19.47 -3.24 13.98
N THR A 47 -18.68 -2.28 14.46
CA THR A 47 -17.91 -1.39 13.59
C THR A 47 -16.43 -1.36 13.98
N ILE A 48 -15.59 -1.25 12.95
CA ILE A 48 -14.14 -1.05 13.06
C ILE A 48 -13.83 0.27 12.38
N THR A 49 -13.20 1.20 13.10
CA THR A 49 -12.75 2.48 12.57
C THR A 49 -11.28 2.39 12.23
N LEU A 50 -10.91 2.68 11.00
CA LEU A 50 -9.54 2.75 10.50
C LEU A 50 -9.16 4.21 10.22
N GLY A 51 -7.88 4.56 10.38
CA GLY A 51 -7.36 5.88 10.03
C GLY A 51 -6.88 5.94 8.58
N ILE A 52 -7.07 7.08 7.93
CA ILE A 52 -6.42 7.44 6.67
C ILE A 52 -5.71 8.78 6.89
N LEU A 53 -4.40 8.77 6.76
CA LEU A 53 -3.51 9.92 6.80
C LEU A 53 -2.98 10.14 5.38
N SER A 54 -3.71 10.88 4.57
CA SER A 54 -3.42 11.03 3.14
C SER A 54 -3.51 12.50 2.73
N PRO A 55 -2.69 12.96 1.78
CA PRO A 55 -2.78 14.34 1.30
C PRO A 55 -4.00 14.52 0.39
N TYR A 56 -5.00 15.21 0.88
CA TYR A 56 -6.19 15.64 0.12
C TYR A 56 -6.03 17.04 -0.49
N SER A 57 -5.00 17.77 -0.05
CA SER A 57 -4.54 19.03 -0.64
C SER A 57 -3.01 19.04 -0.77
N GLY A 58 -2.46 20.05 -1.44
CA GLY A 58 -1.00 20.15 -1.68
C GLY A 58 -0.52 19.42 -2.97
N PRO A 59 0.82 19.27 -3.14
CA PRO A 59 1.44 18.94 -4.42
C PRO A 59 1.18 17.52 -4.91
N VAL A 60 0.81 16.58 -4.03
CA VAL A 60 0.56 15.17 -4.37
C VAL A 60 -0.91 14.78 -4.26
N ALA A 61 -1.79 15.72 -3.89
CA ALA A 61 -3.20 15.42 -3.63
C ALA A 61 -3.91 14.80 -4.85
N ASP A 62 -3.98 15.54 -5.95
CA ASP A 62 -4.69 15.09 -7.14
C ASP A 62 -4.01 13.91 -7.85
N PRO A 63 -2.65 13.91 -8.02
CA PRO A 63 -2.02 12.82 -8.75
C PRO A 63 -1.86 11.53 -7.94
N ILE A 64 -1.85 11.57 -6.60
CA ILE A 64 -1.57 10.40 -5.75
C ILE A 64 -2.59 10.23 -4.63
N GLY A 65 -2.72 11.23 -3.74
CA GLY A 65 -3.43 11.10 -2.46
C GLY A 65 -4.90 10.74 -2.62
N LYS A 66 -5.64 11.52 -3.40
CA LYS A 66 -7.07 11.29 -3.65
C LYS A 66 -7.34 9.95 -4.36
N PRO A 67 -6.63 9.59 -5.46
CA PRO A 67 -6.80 8.30 -6.11
C PRO A 67 -6.53 7.13 -5.16
N LEU A 68 -5.43 7.17 -4.40
CA LEU A 68 -5.04 6.09 -3.51
C LEU A 68 -6.05 5.90 -2.39
N ALA A 69 -6.38 6.96 -1.64
CA ALA A 69 -7.39 6.92 -0.58
C ALA A 69 -8.76 6.48 -1.11
N ARG A 70 -9.11 6.84 -2.35
CA ARG A 70 -10.34 6.37 -2.98
C ARG A 70 -10.31 4.87 -3.26
N GLY A 71 -9.15 4.33 -3.69
CA GLY A 71 -8.94 2.89 -3.85
C GLY A 71 -9.16 2.13 -2.55
N VAL A 72 -8.61 2.63 -1.43
CA VAL A 72 -8.84 2.08 -0.08
C VAL A 72 -10.33 2.02 0.24
N LYS A 73 -11.03 3.12 0.04
CA LYS A 73 -12.46 3.22 0.38
C LYS A 73 -13.34 2.31 -0.49
N VAL A 74 -13.10 2.26 -1.80
CA VAL A 74 -13.88 1.42 -2.72
C VAL A 74 -13.76 -0.06 -2.38
N PHE A 75 -12.58 -0.54 -2.00
CA PHE A 75 -12.41 -1.90 -1.54
C PHE A 75 -13.31 -2.19 -0.32
N PHE A 76 -13.27 -1.33 0.70
CA PHE A 76 -14.08 -1.54 1.89
C PHE A 76 -15.57 -1.23 1.69
N ASP A 77 -15.96 -0.40 0.72
CA ASP A 77 -17.36 -0.26 0.31
C ASP A 77 -17.90 -1.61 -0.20
N SER A 78 -17.10 -2.33 -1.01
CA SER A 78 -17.44 -3.68 -1.50
C SER A 78 -17.51 -4.70 -0.35
N VAL A 79 -16.53 -4.69 0.55
CA VAL A 79 -16.52 -5.54 1.76
C VAL A 79 -17.74 -5.25 2.63
N ASN A 80 -18.03 -3.99 2.89
CA ASN A 80 -19.17 -3.57 3.69
C ASN A 80 -20.49 -4.00 3.06
N ALA A 81 -20.66 -3.86 1.76
CA ALA A 81 -21.85 -4.30 1.05
C ALA A 81 -22.05 -5.82 1.13
N SER A 82 -20.94 -6.58 1.18
CA SER A 82 -20.94 -8.05 1.30
C SER A 82 -21.08 -8.57 2.73
N GLY A 83 -21.36 -7.71 3.70
CA GLY A 83 -21.57 -8.10 5.10
C GLY A 83 -20.50 -7.58 6.07
N GLY A 84 -19.41 -7.01 5.58
CA GLY A 84 -18.29 -6.54 6.39
C GLY A 84 -17.25 -7.63 6.65
N VAL A 85 -16.34 -7.37 7.57
CA VAL A 85 -15.34 -8.34 8.03
C VAL A 85 -15.96 -9.12 9.20
N ASP A 86 -16.38 -10.35 8.96
CA ASP A 86 -17.11 -11.18 9.94
C ASP A 86 -18.28 -10.47 10.64
N GLY A 87 -19.03 -9.68 9.85
CA GLY A 87 -20.18 -8.92 10.33
C GLY A 87 -19.83 -7.52 10.88
N TYR A 88 -18.55 -7.16 10.98
CA TYR A 88 -18.12 -5.82 11.35
C TYR A 88 -18.01 -4.92 10.13
N LYS A 89 -18.67 -3.77 10.16
CA LYS A 89 -18.55 -2.73 9.12
C LYS A 89 -17.31 -1.88 9.36
N VAL A 90 -16.53 -1.65 8.31
CA VAL A 90 -15.38 -0.76 8.36
C VAL A 90 -15.81 0.68 8.11
N LYS A 91 -15.32 1.60 8.93
CA LYS A 91 -15.46 3.05 8.79
C LYS A 91 -14.08 3.70 8.76
N PHE A 92 -14.00 4.90 8.22
CA PHE A 92 -12.77 5.65 8.15
C PHE A 92 -12.85 6.96 8.93
N LEU A 93 -11.72 7.30 9.55
CA LEU A 93 -11.41 8.62 10.06
C LEU A 93 -10.27 9.16 9.17
N GLU A 94 -10.60 10.15 8.34
CA GLU A 94 -9.73 10.65 7.29
C GLU A 94 -9.19 12.03 7.66
N GLU A 95 -7.89 12.23 7.48
CA GLU A 95 -7.21 13.48 7.78
C GLU A 95 -6.33 13.92 6.61
N ASP A 96 -6.32 15.22 6.30
CA ASP A 96 -5.53 15.81 5.22
C ASP A 96 -4.12 16.18 5.72
N THR A 97 -3.13 15.39 5.35
CA THR A 97 -1.74 15.58 5.76
C THR A 97 -1.01 16.65 4.95
N GLN A 98 -1.54 17.06 3.81
CA GLN A 98 -0.92 18.01 2.87
C GLN A 98 0.50 17.60 2.44
N TYR A 99 0.85 16.33 2.61
CA TYR A 99 2.21 15.80 2.42
C TYR A 99 3.24 16.47 3.36
N SER A 100 2.81 16.88 4.56
CA SER A 100 3.63 17.56 5.57
C SER A 100 3.92 16.62 6.74
N PRO A 101 5.21 16.28 7.00
CA PRO A 101 5.60 15.45 8.15
C PRO A 101 5.12 16.00 9.49
N GLN A 102 5.19 17.34 9.65
CA GLN A 102 4.77 18.01 10.89
C GLN A 102 3.26 17.90 11.11
N LEU A 103 2.48 18.04 10.03
CA LEU A 103 1.02 17.94 10.10
C LEU A 103 0.60 16.48 10.34
N GLU A 104 1.28 15.52 9.71
CA GLU A 104 1.01 14.10 9.93
C GLU A 104 1.17 13.69 11.40
N VAL A 105 2.23 14.15 12.08
CA VAL A 105 2.43 13.94 13.52
C VAL A 105 1.27 14.51 14.33
N GLN A 106 0.81 15.72 14.01
CA GLN A 106 -0.33 16.35 14.70
C GLN A 106 -1.63 15.55 14.51
N LEU A 107 -1.92 15.15 13.28
CA LEU A 107 -3.11 14.41 12.92
C LEU A 107 -3.09 12.99 13.50
N TYR A 108 -1.95 12.30 13.43
CA TYR A 108 -1.76 11.01 14.08
C TYR A 108 -2.12 11.10 15.58
N ASN A 109 -1.58 12.11 16.30
CA ASN A 109 -1.87 12.31 17.71
C ASN A 109 -3.35 12.62 18.01
N GLN A 110 -4.09 13.15 17.04
CA GLN A 110 -5.53 13.42 17.18
C GLN A 110 -6.37 12.15 17.01
N ILE A 111 -5.94 11.19 16.17
CA ILE A 111 -6.75 10.05 15.79
C ILE A 111 -6.31 8.72 16.40
N HIS A 112 -5.06 8.57 16.85
CA HIS A 112 -4.48 7.27 17.22
C HIS A 112 -5.30 6.52 18.28
N THR A 113 -5.96 7.20 19.22
CA THR A 113 -6.82 6.58 20.23
C THR A 113 -8.23 6.22 19.74
N LYS A 114 -8.59 6.62 18.51
CA LYS A 114 -9.94 6.46 17.95
C LYS A 114 -10.00 5.40 16.84
N VAL A 115 -8.86 4.88 16.40
CA VAL A 115 -8.75 3.95 15.27
C VAL A 115 -8.07 2.65 15.70
N ALA A 116 -8.44 1.54 15.06
CA ALA A 116 -7.85 0.23 15.31
C ALA A 116 -6.44 0.12 14.71
N MET A 117 -6.27 0.62 13.48
CA MET A 117 -5.00 0.77 12.78
C MET A 117 -5.10 1.90 11.76
N ILE A 118 -3.97 2.32 11.22
CA ILE A 118 -3.91 3.24 10.07
C ILE A 118 -3.94 2.38 8.80
N ALA A 119 -4.96 2.57 7.97
CA ALA A 119 -5.15 1.84 6.72
C ALA A 119 -4.40 2.45 5.53
N ASP A 120 -4.00 3.71 5.64
CA ASP A 120 -3.14 4.42 4.69
C ASP A 120 -2.40 5.55 5.40
N SER A 121 -1.07 5.57 5.29
CA SER A 121 -0.20 6.71 5.58
C SER A 121 0.63 6.98 4.34
N LEU A 122 0.28 8.04 3.60
CA LEU A 122 0.87 8.29 2.30
C LEU A 122 2.09 9.19 2.38
N GLY A 123 3.21 8.66 1.91
CA GLY A 123 4.45 9.37 1.70
C GLY A 123 5.59 8.90 2.58
N THR A 124 6.79 8.93 2.03
CA THR A 124 7.99 8.50 2.77
C THR A 124 8.30 9.44 3.93
N PRO A 125 8.46 10.78 3.73
CA PRO A 125 8.80 11.68 4.83
C PRO A 125 7.70 11.74 5.90
N THR A 126 6.43 11.61 5.53
CA THR A 126 5.29 11.63 6.44
C THR A 126 5.23 10.35 7.28
N THR A 127 5.41 9.17 6.67
CA THR A 127 5.49 7.89 7.40
C THR A 127 6.71 7.84 8.33
N PHE A 128 7.86 8.37 7.90
CA PHE A 128 9.04 8.48 8.78
C PHE A 128 8.76 9.30 10.03
N ALA A 129 7.99 10.37 9.91
CA ALA A 129 7.67 11.25 11.03
C ALA A 129 6.82 10.57 12.12
N ILE A 130 6.00 9.58 11.77
CA ILE A 130 5.12 8.89 12.72
C ILE A 130 5.59 7.48 13.12
N LYS A 131 6.64 6.92 12.51
CA LYS A 131 7.04 5.51 12.74
C LYS A 131 7.33 5.18 14.20
N ASP A 132 8.00 6.09 14.92
CA ASP A 132 8.36 5.88 16.33
C ASP A 132 7.12 6.03 17.24
N LEU A 133 6.19 6.93 16.89
CA LEU A 133 4.90 7.05 17.56
C LEU A 133 4.04 5.80 17.35
N ALA A 134 3.97 5.30 16.12
CA ALA A 134 3.26 4.06 15.80
C ALA A 134 3.86 2.86 16.57
N THR A 135 5.19 2.82 16.71
CA THR A 135 5.87 1.79 17.51
C THR A 135 5.54 1.90 18.98
N ALA A 136 5.55 3.10 19.56
CA ALA A 136 5.21 3.33 20.97
C ALA A 136 3.75 2.98 21.29
N ASP A 137 2.85 3.21 20.34
CA ASP A 137 1.42 2.94 20.47
C ASP A 137 1.02 1.52 20.05
N HIS A 138 1.94 0.68 19.60
CA HIS A 138 1.68 -0.62 18.98
C HIS A 138 0.70 -0.54 17.80
N MET A 139 0.73 0.57 17.05
CA MET A 139 -0.19 0.86 15.97
C MET A 139 0.33 0.28 14.64
N LEU A 140 -0.39 -0.66 14.05
CA LEU A 140 -0.13 -1.06 12.67
C LEU A 140 -0.49 0.08 11.71
N VAL A 141 0.41 0.35 10.79
CA VAL A 141 0.26 1.36 9.74
C VAL A 141 0.50 0.70 8.40
N SER A 142 -0.50 0.70 7.52
CA SER A 142 -0.31 0.43 6.10
C SER A 142 0.33 1.67 5.50
N ALA A 143 1.54 1.51 5.01
CA ALA A 143 2.36 2.64 4.60
C ALA A 143 2.44 2.71 3.07
N ALA A 144 1.82 3.74 2.49
CA ALA A 144 1.91 4.01 1.06
C ALA A 144 3.26 4.67 0.73
N THR A 145 4.30 3.93 0.99
CA THR A 145 5.70 4.20 0.64
C THR A 145 6.42 2.89 0.33
N LEU A 146 7.46 2.96 -0.47
CA LEU A 146 8.30 1.81 -0.83
C LEU A 146 9.74 2.01 -0.35
N SER A 147 9.93 2.81 0.72
CA SER A 147 11.27 3.05 1.27
C SER A 147 11.87 1.77 1.85
N SER A 148 13.07 1.41 1.39
CA SER A 148 13.81 0.25 1.89
C SER A 148 14.13 0.36 3.39
N ALA A 149 14.34 1.57 3.88
CA ALA A 149 14.64 1.83 5.29
C ALA A 149 13.45 1.55 6.23
N LEU A 150 12.22 1.53 5.70
CA LEU A 150 11.00 1.23 6.46
C LEU A 150 10.56 -0.24 6.34
N ALA A 151 11.20 -1.03 5.46
CA ALA A 151 10.73 -2.38 5.12
C ALA A 151 10.75 -3.34 6.32
N ARG A 152 11.59 -3.09 7.31
CA ARG A 152 11.75 -3.92 8.52
C ARG A 152 11.18 -3.30 9.80
N GLU A 153 10.47 -2.20 9.69
CA GLU A 153 9.82 -1.60 10.87
C GLU A 153 8.66 -2.49 11.35
N LYS A 154 8.64 -2.78 12.67
CA LYS A 154 7.74 -3.79 13.23
C LYS A 154 6.26 -3.50 12.99
N TYR A 155 5.89 -2.24 13.04
CA TYR A 155 4.49 -1.80 12.96
C TYR A 155 4.12 -1.20 11.62
N LEU A 156 5.02 -1.23 10.62
CA LEU A 156 4.73 -0.75 9.28
C LEU A 156 4.50 -1.93 8.32
N ILE A 157 3.51 -1.79 7.47
CA ILE A 157 3.15 -2.74 6.43
C ILE A 157 3.48 -2.06 5.11
N LEU A 158 4.50 -2.53 4.41
CA LEU A 158 4.89 -2.05 3.09
C LEU A 158 4.48 -3.05 2.03
N LEU A 159 4.11 -2.54 0.86
CA LEU A 159 3.64 -3.33 -0.26
C LEU A 159 4.45 -3.00 -1.51
N GLY A 160 5.20 -3.97 -2.02
CA GLY A 160 5.86 -3.86 -3.31
C GLY A 160 7.38 -3.70 -3.26
N THR A 161 7.98 -3.44 -4.42
CA THR A 161 9.43 -3.38 -4.59
C THR A 161 9.99 -2.05 -4.07
N PRO A 162 10.93 -2.08 -3.12
CA PRO A 162 11.57 -0.87 -2.59
C PRO A 162 12.17 0.04 -3.68
N TYR A 163 12.10 1.34 -3.43
CA TYR A 163 12.62 2.36 -4.36
C TYR A 163 14.07 2.12 -4.75
N ARG A 164 14.91 1.76 -3.80
CA ARG A 164 16.31 1.38 -4.00
C ARG A 164 16.43 0.28 -5.05
N LEU A 165 15.65 -0.79 -4.95
CA LEU A 165 15.69 -1.91 -5.89
C LEU A 165 15.14 -1.55 -7.27
N GLN A 166 14.16 -0.65 -7.35
CA GLN A 166 13.67 -0.16 -8.64
C GLN A 166 14.78 0.52 -9.44
N VAL A 167 15.63 1.32 -8.79
CA VAL A 167 16.78 1.95 -9.44
C VAL A 167 17.79 0.90 -9.93
N GLU A 168 18.10 -0.08 -9.08
CA GLU A 168 19.02 -1.16 -9.40
C GLU A 168 18.53 -1.99 -10.60
N ASN A 169 17.23 -2.32 -10.61
CA ASN A 169 16.59 -3.02 -11.73
C ASN A 169 16.58 -2.19 -13.01
N ALA A 170 16.36 -0.87 -12.91
CA ALA A 170 16.40 0.02 -14.06
C ALA A 170 17.76 -0.01 -14.78
N PHE A 171 18.84 0.06 -14.02
CA PHE A 171 20.18 0.02 -14.61
C PHE A 171 20.61 -1.39 -15.04
N ASP A 172 20.09 -2.45 -14.40
CA ASP A 172 20.22 -3.80 -14.96
C ASP A 172 19.60 -3.90 -16.36
N TYR A 173 18.41 -3.33 -16.52
CA TYR A 173 17.73 -3.29 -17.81
C TYR A 173 18.58 -2.58 -18.87
N VAL A 174 19.15 -1.42 -18.57
CA VAL A 174 20.04 -0.67 -19.48
C VAL A 174 21.26 -1.50 -19.86
N VAL A 175 21.95 -2.10 -18.90
CA VAL A 175 23.22 -2.78 -19.14
C VAL A 175 23.03 -4.20 -19.69
N LYS A 176 22.10 -4.98 -19.11
CA LYS A 176 21.98 -6.41 -19.42
C LYS A 176 20.93 -6.70 -20.48
N LYS A 177 19.79 -6.00 -20.45
CA LYS A 177 18.73 -6.25 -21.42
C LYS A 177 18.95 -5.50 -22.73
N LEU A 178 19.37 -4.23 -22.66
CA LEU A 178 19.70 -3.43 -23.85
C LEU A 178 21.15 -3.56 -24.31
N GLY A 179 22.03 -4.13 -23.50
CA GLY A 179 23.43 -4.33 -23.86
C GLY A 179 24.27 -3.04 -23.94
N VAL A 180 23.82 -1.96 -23.29
CA VAL A 180 24.54 -0.67 -23.34
C VAL A 180 25.82 -0.78 -22.52
N GLN A 181 26.94 -0.51 -23.18
CA GLN A 181 28.27 -0.55 -22.56
C GLN A 181 28.64 0.82 -21.99
N ASN A 182 29.05 0.85 -20.71
CA ASN A 182 29.51 2.05 -20.02
C ASN A 182 28.61 3.29 -20.24
N PRO A 183 27.30 3.20 -19.90
CA PRO A 183 26.38 4.31 -20.09
C PRO A 183 26.77 5.50 -19.20
N SER A 184 26.69 6.73 -19.75
CA SER A 184 26.77 7.96 -18.95
C SER A 184 25.44 8.15 -18.24
N VAL A 185 25.45 7.99 -16.90
CA VAL A 185 24.24 8.01 -16.09
C VAL A 185 24.19 9.22 -15.15
N GLY A 186 23.00 9.62 -14.81
CA GLY A 186 22.74 10.65 -13.79
C GLY A 186 21.49 10.33 -13.00
N ILE A 187 21.28 11.08 -11.92
CA ILE A 187 20.07 11.04 -11.13
C ILE A 187 19.62 12.46 -10.76
N ILE A 188 18.31 12.69 -10.77
CA ILE A 188 17.68 13.83 -10.10
C ILE A 188 16.70 13.30 -9.06
N TYR A 189 16.84 13.78 -7.82
CA TYR A 189 16.11 13.22 -6.69
C TYR A 189 15.61 14.28 -5.70
N GLN A 190 14.48 14.00 -5.07
CA GLN A 190 13.89 14.82 -4.01
C GLN A 190 14.80 14.82 -2.77
N ASN A 191 14.98 15.96 -2.13
CA ASN A 191 15.86 16.11 -0.96
C ASN A 191 15.15 15.73 0.33
N ASP A 192 14.76 14.46 0.45
CA ASP A 192 14.16 13.85 1.63
C ASP A 192 14.44 12.34 1.66
N GLU A 193 13.82 11.61 2.59
CA GLU A 193 14.00 10.19 2.78
C GLU A 193 13.60 9.36 1.54
N TYR A 194 12.61 9.83 0.76
CA TYR A 194 12.23 9.22 -0.50
C TYR A 194 13.36 9.29 -1.52
N GLY A 195 13.87 10.50 -1.76
CA GLY A 195 14.96 10.70 -2.71
C GLY A 195 16.26 10.06 -2.28
N GLN A 196 16.55 10.00 -0.98
CA GLN A 196 17.76 9.34 -0.43
C GLN A 196 17.73 7.82 -0.65
N ASP A 197 16.56 7.18 -0.58
CA ASP A 197 16.45 5.75 -0.88
C ASP A 197 16.74 5.47 -2.36
N GLY A 198 16.21 6.30 -3.27
CA GLY A 198 16.54 6.25 -4.70
C GLY A 198 18.02 6.51 -4.99
N LEU A 199 18.61 7.52 -4.34
CA LEU A 199 20.05 7.82 -4.47
C LEU A 199 20.92 6.66 -3.99
N THR A 200 20.52 5.96 -2.94
CA THR A 200 21.23 4.79 -2.43
C THR A 200 21.26 3.69 -3.48
N GLY A 201 20.11 3.32 -4.05
CA GLY A 201 20.03 2.34 -5.14
C GLY A 201 20.81 2.76 -6.38
N TYR A 202 20.79 4.07 -6.71
CA TYR A 202 21.60 4.61 -7.80
C TYR A 202 23.10 4.38 -7.58
N LYS A 203 23.63 4.73 -6.42
CA LYS A 203 25.05 4.52 -6.09
C LYS A 203 25.45 3.04 -6.10
N GLU A 204 24.58 2.17 -5.65
CA GLU A 204 24.81 0.73 -5.69
C GLU A 204 24.79 0.17 -7.11
N ALA A 205 23.84 0.60 -7.94
CA ALA A 205 23.82 0.24 -9.35
C ALA A 205 25.08 0.75 -10.09
N VAL A 206 25.49 1.99 -9.84
CA VAL A 206 26.73 2.57 -10.37
C VAL A 206 27.94 1.70 -10.00
N SER A 207 28.07 1.32 -8.75
CA SER A 207 29.16 0.48 -8.26
C SER A 207 29.12 -0.92 -8.86
N PHE A 208 27.96 -1.56 -8.84
CA PHE A 208 27.78 -2.96 -9.27
C PHE A 208 27.99 -3.16 -10.77
N TYR A 209 27.46 -2.25 -11.59
CA TYR A 209 27.55 -2.32 -13.06
C TYR A 209 28.69 -1.51 -13.64
N HIS A 210 29.51 -0.86 -12.79
CA HIS A 210 30.60 0.03 -13.21
C HIS A 210 30.15 1.11 -14.19
N LEU A 211 29.04 1.79 -13.86
CA LEU A 211 28.47 2.82 -14.73
C LEU A 211 29.30 4.10 -14.68
N HIS A 212 29.25 4.88 -15.76
CA HIS A 212 29.88 6.19 -15.80
C HIS A 212 28.94 7.23 -15.16
N ASP A 213 29.03 7.38 -13.83
CA ASP A 213 28.29 8.40 -13.07
C ASP A 213 28.81 9.79 -13.40
N VAL A 214 27.99 10.63 -14.02
CA VAL A 214 28.41 11.95 -14.45
C VAL A 214 27.75 13.08 -13.65
N ALA A 215 26.56 12.86 -13.09
CA ALA A 215 25.89 13.91 -12.31
C ALA A 215 24.83 13.40 -11.35
N GLN A 216 24.79 13.97 -10.16
CA GLN A 216 23.75 13.78 -9.16
C GLN A 216 23.17 15.14 -8.81
N ALA A 217 21.90 15.36 -9.06
CA ALA A 217 21.21 16.63 -8.81
C ALA A 217 20.07 16.44 -7.80
N THR A 218 19.93 17.35 -6.88
CA THR A 218 18.86 17.32 -5.87
C THR A 218 17.99 18.54 -5.96
N TYR A 219 16.72 18.38 -5.54
CA TYR A 219 15.73 19.45 -5.48
C TYR A 219 14.86 19.32 -4.23
N ALA A 220 14.30 20.43 -3.74
CA ALA A 220 13.30 20.41 -2.68
C ALA A 220 11.89 20.20 -3.27
N VAL A 221 10.99 19.49 -2.52
CA VAL A 221 9.62 19.23 -2.97
C VAL A 221 8.83 20.52 -3.28
N THR A 222 9.26 21.65 -2.73
CA THR A 222 8.67 22.98 -2.95
C THR A 222 9.25 23.72 -4.16
N ASP A 223 10.29 23.17 -4.80
CA ASP A 223 10.92 23.82 -5.96
C ASP A 223 9.98 23.81 -7.16
N THR A 224 9.98 24.91 -7.88
CA THR A 224 9.23 25.10 -9.14
C THR A 224 10.14 25.43 -10.32
N ASP A 225 11.42 25.72 -10.06
CA ASP A 225 12.46 25.96 -11.06
C ASP A 225 13.56 24.89 -10.94
N TYR A 226 13.78 24.13 -12.00
CA TYR A 226 14.75 23.05 -12.08
C TYR A 226 15.92 23.40 -13.02
N THR A 227 16.08 24.66 -13.39
CA THR A 227 17.05 25.11 -14.40
C THR A 227 18.48 24.75 -14.02
N ALA A 228 18.87 24.92 -12.76
CA ALA A 228 20.22 24.62 -12.27
C ALA A 228 20.51 23.11 -12.36
N GLN A 229 19.61 22.28 -11.87
CA GLN A 229 19.74 20.81 -11.87
C GLN A 229 19.82 20.26 -13.31
N ILE A 230 18.92 20.72 -14.18
CA ILE A 230 18.90 20.27 -15.57
C ILE A 230 20.13 20.76 -16.35
N SER A 231 20.58 21.99 -16.12
CA SER A 231 21.80 22.52 -16.73
C SER A 231 23.02 21.72 -16.30
N GLN A 232 23.12 21.30 -15.03
CA GLN A 232 24.17 20.43 -14.52
C GLN A 232 24.16 19.08 -15.25
N LEU A 233 23.02 18.36 -15.28
CA LEU A 233 22.87 17.06 -15.94
C LEU A 233 23.25 17.15 -17.43
N LYS A 234 22.79 18.20 -18.11
CA LYS A 234 23.08 18.45 -19.52
C LYS A 234 24.57 18.71 -19.76
N ALA A 235 25.20 19.60 -18.98
CA ALA A 235 26.59 19.97 -19.12
C ALA A 235 27.54 18.81 -18.88
N GLN A 236 27.20 17.90 -17.94
CA GLN A 236 27.96 16.69 -17.64
C GLN A 236 27.68 15.52 -18.62
N GLY A 237 26.72 15.68 -19.52
CA GLY A 237 26.45 14.74 -20.60
C GLY A 237 25.77 13.45 -20.17
N ALA A 238 24.94 13.49 -19.13
CA ALA A 238 24.12 12.32 -18.72
C ALA A 238 23.18 11.92 -19.85
N LYS A 239 23.22 10.63 -20.24
CA LYS A 239 22.39 10.08 -21.33
C LYS A 239 21.21 9.27 -20.79
N TYR A 240 21.36 8.65 -19.64
CA TYR A 240 20.32 7.95 -18.91
C TYR A 240 20.18 8.63 -17.56
N VAL A 241 19.01 9.21 -17.29
CA VAL A 241 18.79 9.96 -16.03
C VAL A 241 17.62 9.35 -15.29
N PHE A 242 17.91 8.88 -14.07
CA PHE A 242 16.88 8.37 -13.17
C PHE A 242 16.20 9.54 -12.45
N ILE A 243 14.86 9.48 -12.35
CA ILE A 243 14.04 10.48 -11.66
C ILE A 243 13.40 9.87 -10.44
N THR A 244 13.81 10.33 -9.25
CA THR A 244 13.14 10.06 -7.98
C THR A 244 12.38 11.31 -7.55
N ALA A 245 11.13 11.42 -7.97
CA ALA A 245 10.31 12.61 -7.84
C ALA A 245 8.83 12.27 -7.61
N ILE A 246 8.07 13.26 -7.16
CA ILE A 246 6.61 13.24 -7.23
C ILE A 246 6.15 13.69 -8.63
N PRO A 247 4.91 13.36 -9.07
CA PRO A 247 4.48 13.64 -10.44
C PRO A 247 4.52 15.12 -10.83
N THR A 248 4.16 16.01 -9.92
CA THR A 248 4.21 17.47 -10.17
C THR A 248 5.63 17.98 -10.43
N SER A 249 6.61 17.47 -9.66
CA SER A 249 8.03 17.79 -9.89
C SER A 249 8.55 17.16 -11.17
N THR A 250 8.15 15.94 -11.49
CA THR A 250 8.48 15.30 -12.77
C THR A 250 8.03 16.15 -13.96
N ALA A 251 6.80 16.68 -13.92
CA ALA A 251 6.31 17.58 -14.96
C ALA A 251 7.21 18.81 -15.15
N GLY A 252 7.61 19.44 -14.05
CA GLY A 252 8.52 20.62 -14.06
C GLY A 252 9.91 20.28 -14.59
N ILE A 253 10.48 19.14 -14.16
CA ILE A 253 11.79 18.63 -14.59
C ILE A 253 11.79 18.41 -16.10
N ILE A 254 10.84 17.65 -16.62
CA ILE A 254 10.73 17.32 -18.06
C ILE A 254 10.48 18.60 -18.89
N ALA A 255 9.58 19.48 -18.47
CA ALA A 255 9.32 20.74 -19.15
C ALA A 255 10.54 21.65 -19.16
N THR A 256 11.32 21.72 -18.08
CA THR A 256 12.57 22.51 -18.01
C THR A 256 13.65 21.91 -18.91
N ALA A 257 13.79 20.57 -18.94
CA ALA A 257 14.74 19.89 -19.81
C ALA A 257 14.41 20.16 -21.30
N PHE A 258 13.15 20.10 -21.69
CA PHE A 258 12.73 20.41 -23.05
C PHE A 258 13.06 21.86 -23.42
N LYS A 259 12.77 22.84 -22.57
CA LYS A 259 13.09 24.25 -22.81
C LYS A 259 14.58 24.49 -22.98
N LEU A 260 15.42 23.74 -22.27
CA LEU A 260 16.86 23.81 -22.36
C LEU A 260 17.45 22.96 -23.51
N GLY A 261 16.63 22.30 -24.30
CA GLY A 261 17.08 21.42 -25.39
C GLY A 261 17.89 20.23 -24.87
N TYR A 262 17.47 19.63 -23.78
CA TYR A 262 18.07 18.44 -23.19
C TYR A 262 17.05 17.30 -23.16
N ASN A 263 17.38 16.21 -23.84
CA ASN A 263 16.49 15.08 -24.02
C ASN A 263 17.28 13.76 -23.82
N PRO A 264 17.67 13.41 -22.59
CA PRO A 264 18.26 12.11 -22.27
C PRO A 264 17.16 11.04 -22.30
N GLN A 265 17.54 9.77 -22.10
CA GLN A 265 16.57 8.75 -21.70
C GLN A 265 16.22 8.95 -20.21
N TRP A 266 15.04 9.48 -19.95
CA TRP A 266 14.54 9.55 -18.58
C TRP A 266 14.01 8.19 -18.13
N ILE A 267 14.30 7.83 -16.88
CA ILE A 267 13.81 6.62 -16.24
C ILE A 267 13.12 7.05 -14.93
N LEU A 268 11.81 6.93 -14.92
CA LEU A 268 10.98 7.38 -13.82
C LEU A 268 10.81 6.26 -12.80
N GLN A 269 10.99 6.59 -11.53
CA GLN A 269 10.60 5.72 -10.43
C GLN A 269 9.08 5.63 -10.30
N SER A 270 8.55 4.57 -9.72
CA SER A 270 7.10 4.33 -9.67
C SER A 270 6.27 5.52 -9.19
N PRO A 271 6.65 6.31 -8.15
CA PRO A 271 5.87 7.49 -7.78
C PRO A 271 6.05 8.70 -8.71
N ALA A 272 7.09 8.70 -9.55
CA ALA A 272 7.37 9.84 -10.44
C ALA A 272 6.38 9.96 -11.61
N PHE A 273 5.61 8.92 -11.88
CA PHE A 273 4.60 8.90 -12.94
C PHE A 273 3.19 8.78 -12.36
N ALA A 274 2.31 9.64 -12.83
CA ALA A 274 0.86 9.49 -12.69
C ALA A 274 0.22 9.62 -14.07
N GLN A 275 -0.82 8.83 -14.35
CA GLN A 275 -1.53 8.88 -15.63
C GLN A 275 -2.07 10.29 -15.92
N ALA A 276 -2.40 11.05 -14.88
CA ALA A 276 -2.82 12.46 -14.99
C ALA A 276 -1.80 13.35 -15.70
N LEU A 277 -0.50 13.03 -15.67
CA LEU A 277 0.54 13.78 -16.39
C LEU A 277 0.32 13.77 -17.91
N LEU A 278 -0.27 12.70 -18.44
CA LEU A 278 -0.52 12.57 -19.87
C LEU A 278 -1.63 13.51 -20.36
N ALA A 279 -2.47 14.00 -19.45
CA ALA A 279 -3.52 14.98 -19.75
C ALA A 279 -2.99 16.43 -19.76
N VAL A 280 -1.78 16.67 -19.27
CA VAL A 280 -1.16 18.00 -19.29
C VAL A 280 -0.76 18.34 -20.73
N PRO A 281 -1.19 19.48 -21.27
CA PRO A 281 -0.92 19.85 -22.66
C PRO A 281 0.57 19.77 -23.02
N GLY A 282 0.91 18.97 -24.02
CA GLY A 282 2.27 18.77 -24.53
C GLY A 282 3.14 17.81 -23.71
N LEU A 283 2.84 17.58 -22.42
CA LEU A 283 3.69 16.75 -21.56
C LEU A 283 3.63 15.26 -21.96
N GLY A 284 2.46 14.75 -22.33
CA GLY A 284 2.32 13.37 -22.79
C GLY A 284 3.21 13.05 -24.00
N ALA A 285 3.38 13.99 -24.93
CA ALA A 285 4.29 13.81 -26.06
C ALA A 285 5.77 13.81 -25.63
N LEU A 286 6.14 14.62 -24.63
CA LEU A 286 7.50 14.65 -24.09
C LEU A 286 7.84 13.35 -23.36
N LEU A 287 6.90 12.84 -22.54
CA LEU A 287 7.06 11.61 -21.79
C LEU A 287 7.03 10.33 -22.63
N SER A 288 6.54 10.38 -23.88
CA SER A 288 6.37 9.19 -24.74
C SER A 288 7.66 8.47 -25.13
N HIS A 289 8.81 9.07 -24.85
CA HIS A 289 10.13 8.47 -25.04
C HIS A 289 10.72 7.90 -23.77
N ASP A 290 10.06 8.08 -22.63
CA ASP A 290 10.60 7.81 -21.31
C ASP A 290 10.13 6.47 -20.77
N TRP A 291 10.84 6.00 -19.77
CA TRP A 291 10.53 4.72 -19.12
C TRP A 291 10.05 4.94 -17.69
N LEU A 292 9.17 4.04 -17.27
CA LEU A 292 8.74 3.89 -15.90
C LEU A 292 9.26 2.56 -15.38
N VAL A 293 9.87 2.56 -14.20
CA VAL A 293 10.19 1.34 -13.47
C VAL A 293 9.22 1.21 -12.31
N SER A 294 8.46 0.14 -12.32
CA SER A 294 7.43 -0.13 -11.32
C SER A 294 7.37 -1.63 -11.05
N GLN A 295 6.35 -2.05 -10.37
CA GLN A 295 6.15 -3.41 -9.89
C GLN A 295 4.78 -3.94 -10.26
N GLY A 296 4.63 -5.25 -10.18
CA GLY A 296 3.34 -5.91 -10.15
C GLY A 296 2.67 -6.09 -11.48
N ALA A 297 1.37 -6.30 -11.43
CA ALA A 297 0.55 -6.55 -12.59
C ALA A 297 0.49 -5.32 -13.51
N THR A 298 0.41 -5.60 -14.78
CA THR A 298 0.11 -4.55 -15.78
C THR A 298 -1.24 -3.93 -15.43
N TRP A 299 -1.24 -2.62 -15.20
CA TRP A 299 -2.47 -1.87 -14.94
C TRP A 299 -3.50 -2.12 -16.04
N GLY A 300 -4.74 -2.42 -15.66
CA GLY A 300 -5.84 -2.67 -16.59
C GLY A 300 -5.90 -4.09 -17.17
N ASP A 301 -4.99 -4.99 -16.83
CA ASP A 301 -5.04 -6.39 -17.26
C ASP A 301 -6.17 -7.16 -16.57
N THR A 302 -7.34 -7.21 -17.21
CA THR A 302 -8.54 -7.89 -16.71
C THR A 302 -8.44 -9.42 -16.74
N SER A 303 -7.37 -10.00 -17.28
CA SER A 303 -7.09 -11.43 -17.13
C SER A 303 -6.75 -11.78 -15.68
N GLN A 304 -6.31 -10.81 -14.91
CA GLN A 304 -6.06 -10.93 -13.48
C GLN A 304 -7.37 -10.78 -12.69
N PRO A 305 -7.75 -11.79 -11.86
CA PRO A 305 -9.04 -11.77 -11.15
C PRO A 305 -9.21 -10.53 -10.27
N GLY A 306 -8.15 -10.09 -9.59
CA GLY A 306 -8.18 -8.90 -8.72
C GLY A 306 -8.42 -7.61 -9.50
N MET A 307 -7.87 -7.50 -10.72
CA MET A 307 -8.10 -6.35 -11.59
C MET A 307 -9.56 -6.32 -12.07
N ALA A 308 -10.07 -7.45 -12.52
CA ALA A 308 -11.47 -7.55 -12.93
C ALA A 308 -12.42 -7.19 -11.77
N GLN A 309 -12.14 -7.69 -10.57
CA GLN A 309 -12.92 -7.34 -9.37
C GLN A 309 -12.84 -5.86 -9.05
N MET A 310 -11.64 -5.28 -9.01
CA MET A 310 -11.46 -3.85 -8.71
C MET A 310 -12.24 -2.98 -9.69
N LEU A 311 -12.19 -3.27 -10.99
CA LEU A 311 -12.92 -2.49 -11.99
C LEU A 311 -14.46 -2.63 -11.84
N ASN A 312 -14.95 -3.81 -11.45
CA ASN A 312 -16.36 -4.02 -11.11
C ASN A 312 -16.77 -3.22 -9.86
N ASP A 313 -15.92 -3.18 -8.84
CA ASP A 313 -16.17 -2.40 -7.63
C ASP A 313 -16.13 -0.89 -7.92
N VAL A 314 -15.23 -0.42 -8.78
CA VAL A 314 -15.22 0.97 -9.28
C VAL A 314 -16.53 1.30 -9.98
N ALA A 315 -16.98 0.45 -10.91
CA ALA A 315 -18.24 0.68 -11.63
C ALA A 315 -19.44 0.80 -10.69
N LYS A 316 -19.41 0.10 -9.56
CA LYS A 316 -20.51 0.06 -8.59
C LYS A 316 -20.44 1.16 -7.54
N TYR A 317 -19.25 1.48 -7.03
CA TYR A 317 -19.06 2.33 -5.86
C TYR A 317 -18.35 3.67 -6.16
N ALA A 318 -17.79 3.81 -7.36
CA ALA A 318 -17.03 4.99 -7.78
C ALA A 318 -17.12 5.22 -9.29
N SER A 319 -18.32 5.13 -9.86
CA SER A 319 -18.55 5.23 -11.32
C SER A 319 -18.14 6.57 -11.94
N ASP A 320 -17.93 7.59 -11.14
CA ASP A 320 -17.40 8.90 -11.50
C ASP A 320 -15.86 8.92 -11.58
N GLN A 321 -15.18 7.87 -11.11
CA GLN A 321 -13.74 7.79 -11.06
C GLN A 321 -13.16 7.10 -12.29
N LYS A 322 -11.98 7.58 -12.70
CA LYS A 322 -11.10 6.87 -13.64
C LYS A 322 -9.94 6.33 -12.81
N PRO A 323 -9.98 5.05 -12.41
CA PRO A 323 -8.93 4.48 -11.58
C PRO A 323 -7.60 4.48 -12.34
N ASP A 324 -6.51 4.64 -11.61
CA ASP A 324 -5.13 4.62 -12.11
C ASP A 324 -4.25 3.70 -11.24
N GLY A 325 -2.95 3.72 -11.43
CA GLY A 325 -2.01 2.89 -10.67
C GLY A 325 -2.01 3.20 -9.17
N PHE A 326 -2.26 4.43 -8.75
CA PHE A 326 -2.36 4.79 -7.33
C PHE A 326 -3.67 4.34 -6.71
N PHE A 327 -4.77 4.42 -7.45
CA PHE A 327 -6.03 3.81 -7.03
C PHE A 327 -5.87 2.30 -6.86
N GLN A 328 -5.21 1.62 -7.81
CA GLN A 328 -4.90 0.19 -7.70
C GLN A 328 -4.06 -0.10 -6.46
N PHE A 329 -3.06 0.74 -6.16
CA PHE A 329 -2.21 0.56 -4.98
C PHE A 329 -3.05 0.59 -3.70
N GLY A 330 -3.87 1.62 -3.48
CA GLY A 330 -4.74 1.73 -2.31
C GLY A 330 -5.76 0.59 -2.21
N TYR A 331 -6.32 0.15 -3.34
CA TYR A 331 -7.20 -1.02 -3.37
C TYR A 331 -6.45 -2.31 -2.98
N THR A 332 -5.19 -2.46 -3.43
CA THR A 332 -4.38 -3.65 -3.17
C THR A 332 -3.92 -3.72 -1.71
N GLU A 333 -3.45 -2.62 -1.12
CA GLU A 333 -3.06 -2.59 0.30
C GLU A 333 -4.24 -2.87 1.24
N SER A 334 -5.45 -2.50 0.81
CA SER A 334 -6.67 -2.79 1.55
C SER A 334 -6.97 -4.30 1.64
N LYS A 335 -6.53 -5.12 0.67
CA LYS A 335 -6.65 -6.58 0.75
C LYS A 335 -5.80 -7.12 1.91
N ILE A 336 -4.64 -6.54 2.15
CA ILE A 336 -3.76 -6.92 3.28
C ILE A 336 -4.41 -6.49 4.60
N THR A 337 -4.88 -5.26 4.68
CA THR A 337 -5.63 -4.75 5.85
C THR A 337 -6.83 -5.64 6.16
N TYR A 338 -7.60 -6.02 5.15
CA TYR A 338 -8.73 -6.95 5.30
C TYR A 338 -8.28 -8.32 5.85
N ALA A 339 -7.19 -8.87 5.33
CA ALA A 339 -6.66 -10.16 5.78
C ALA A 339 -6.22 -10.10 7.25
N ILE A 340 -5.61 -9.00 7.69
CA ILE A 340 -5.23 -8.76 9.09
C ILE A 340 -6.47 -8.68 9.98
N LEU A 341 -7.46 -7.86 9.61
CA LEU A 341 -8.71 -7.71 10.38
C LEU A 341 -9.45 -9.04 10.51
N LYS A 342 -9.60 -9.76 9.39
CA LYS A 342 -10.23 -11.08 9.36
C LYS A 342 -9.52 -12.05 10.30
N LYS A 343 -8.19 -12.13 10.22
CA LYS A 343 -7.39 -13.02 11.05
C LYS A 343 -7.45 -12.66 12.54
N ALA A 344 -7.47 -11.37 12.87
CA ALA A 344 -7.63 -10.90 14.24
C ALA A 344 -9.00 -11.26 14.84
N LEU A 345 -10.07 -11.11 14.04
CA LEU A 345 -11.43 -11.52 14.43
C LEU A 345 -11.52 -13.04 14.61
N ASP A 346 -10.94 -13.84 13.69
CA ASP A 346 -10.87 -15.31 13.81
C ASP A 346 -10.14 -15.75 15.09
N ASN A 347 -9.14 -14.99 15.52
CA ASN A 347 -8.41 -15.21 16.76
C ASN A 347 -9.15 -14.70 18.01
N ASN A 348 -10.32 -14.06 17.87
CA ASN A 348 -11.07 -13.37 18.93
C ASN A 348 -10.24 -12.28 19.66
N ASP A 349 -9.29 -11.65 18.98
CA ASP A 349 -8.45 -10.58 19.52
C ASP A 349 -8.17 -9.51 18.47
N ILE A 350 -8.93 -8.40 18.53
CA ILE A 350 -8.78 -7.23 17.66
C ILE A 350 -8.23 -6.02 18.45
N THR A 351 -7.44 -6.28 19.48
CA THR A 351 -6.56 -5.28 20.09
C THR A 351 -5.39 -4.97 19.16
N ARG A 352 -4.62 -3.93 19.43
CA ARG A 352 -3.42 -3.62 18.64
C ARG A 352 -2.41 -4.77 18.62
N ASP A 353 -2.19 -5.41 19.76
CA ASP A 353 -1.32 -6.59 19.85
C ASP A 353 -1.93 -7.80 19.12
N GLY A 354 -3.27 -7.95 19.17
CA GLY A 354 -3.99 -8.94 18.38
C GLY A 354 -3.87 -8.72 16.88
N LEU A 355 -3.95 -7.46 16.43
CA LEU A 355 -3.73 -7.09 15.01
C LEU A 355 -2.29 -7.36 14.57
N LEU A 356 -1.29 -7.03 15.40
CA LEU A 356 0.11 -7.36 15.12
C LEU A 356 0.31 -8.88 15.04
N THR A 357 -0.24 -9.64 15.98
CA THR A 357 -0.18 -11.11 15.98
C THR A 357 -0.83 -11.69 14.72
N ALA A 358 -1.96 -11.13 14.32
CA ALA A 358 -2.64 -11.52 13.08
C ALA A 358 -1.74 -11.25 11.86
N PHE A 359 -1.16 -10.05 11.74
CA PHE A 359 -0.23 -9.66 10.69
C PHE A 359 0.98 -10.60 10.60
N GLU A 360 1.66 -10.83 11.71
CA GLU A 360 2.84 -11.70 11.78
C GLU A 360 2.52 -13.19 11.50
N SER A 361 1.26 -13.59 11.61
CA SER A 361 0.80 -14.95 11.27
C SER A 361 0.42 -15.14 9.80
N LEU A 362 0.33 -14.07 9.00
CA LEU A 362 0.01 -14.17 7.58
C LEU A 362 1.18 -14.78 6.82
N LYS A 363 0.99 -15.98 6.27
CA LYS A 363 2.02 -16.69 5.49
C LYS A 363 2.06 -16.22 4.06
N SER A 364 0.91 -15.98 3.47
CA SER A 364 0.76 -15.46 2.11
C SER A 364 -0.60 -14.78 1.99
N VAL A 365 -0.60 -13.60 1.38
CA VAL A 365 -1.83 -12.89 1.02
C VAL A 365 -1.94 -12.89 -0.49
N ASP A 366 -3.00 -13.54 -1.00
CA ASP A 366 -3.33 -13.52 -2.41
C ASP A 366 -3.95 -12.17 -2.77
N LEU A 367 -3.26 -11.43 -3.61
CA LEU A 367 -3.68 -10.12 -4.10
C LEU A 367 -4.49 -10.20 -5.39
N GLY A 368 -4.80 -11.42 -5.88
CA GLY A 368 -5.59 -11.64 -7.08
C GLY A 368 -4.87 -11.23 -8.37
N GLY A 369 -3.53 -11.24 -8.37
CA GLY A 369 -2.71 -10.81 -9.50
C GLY A 369 -2.56 -9.29 -9.64
N LEU A 370 -3.08 -8.48 -8.70
CA LEU A 370 -2.80 -7.03 -8.66
C LEU A 370 -1.33 -6.74 -8.35
N LEU A 371 -0.73 -7.59 -7.52
CA LEU A 371 0.70 -7.73 -7.25
C LEU A 371 0.98 -9.22 -7.01
N PRO A 372 2.25 -9.66 -7.08
CA PRO A 372 2.62 -10.98 -6.61
C PRO A 372 2.13 -11.21 -5.16
N PRO A 373 1.83 -12.47 -4.77
CA PRO A 373 1.47 -12.77 -3.41
C PRO A 373 2.56 -12.28 -2.44
N VAL A 374 2.15 -11.61 -1.36
CA VAL A 374 3.08 -11.10 -0.35
C VAL A 374 3.12 -12.03 0.84
N THR A 375 4.32 -12.21 1.39
CA THR A 375 4.56 -12.99 2.61
C THR A 375 5.17 -12.08 3.65
N TYR A 376 4.50 -12.00 4.81
CA TYR A 376 5.03 -11.30 5.96
C TYR A 376 5.51 -12.35 6.98
N GLY A 377 6.76 -12.22 7.41
CA GLY A 377 7.34 -13.11 8.40
C GLY A 377 6.85 -12.82 9.82
N SER A 378 7.15 -13.74 10.75
CA SER A 378 6.86 -13.60 12.18
C SER A 378 7.71 -12.55 12.89
N SER A 379 8.72 -12.01 12.19
CA SER A 379 9.60 -10.96 12.70
C SER A 379 9.94 -9.95 11.60
N PRO A 380 10.36 -8.73 11.97
CA PRO A 380 10.80 -7.72 10.99
C PRO A 380 11.91 -8.22 10.05
N ASN A 381 12.80 -9.09 10.52
CA ASN A 381 13.90 -9.63 9.71
C ASN A 381 13.44 -10.60 8.61
N GLU A 382 12.25 -11.16 8.75
CA GLU A 382 11.63 -12.05 7.74
C GLU A 382 10.79 -11.31 6.71
N ARG A 383 10.54 -10.01 6.93
CA ARG A 383 9.79 -9.15 5.99
C ARG A 383 10.68 -8.77 4.83
N VAL A 384 10.71 -9.62 3.82
CA VAL A 384 11.47 -9.37 2.60
C VAL A 384 10.51 -8.91 1.52
N PRO A 385 10.54 -7.62 1.15
CA PRO A 385 9.75 -7.13 0.02
C PRO A 385 10.11 -7.87 -1.26
N THR A 386 9.19 -7.88 -2.23
CA THR A 386 9.52 -8.34 -3.58
C THR A 386 10.71 -7.55 -4.13
N ARG A 387 11.55 -8.21 -4.93
CA ARG A 387 12.72 -7.58 -5.55
C ARG A 387 12.52 -7.31 -7.03
N ASP A 388 11.42 -7.81 -7.58
CA ASP A 388 11.15 -7.75 -9.01
C ASP A 388 10.62 -6.38 -9.42
N SER A 389 10.94 -6.00 -10.65
CA SER A 389 10.38 -4.84 -11.31
C SER A 389 10.05 -5.13 -12.77
N ILE A 390 9.16 -4.32 -13.31
CA ILE A 390 8.86 -4.26 -14.75
C ILE A 390 9.31 -2.89 -15.25
N VAL A 391 9.96 -2.86 -16.40
CA VAL A 391 10.23 -1.62 -17.14
C VAL A 391 9.12 -1.42 -18.15
N PHE A 392 8.49 -0.26 -18.13
CA PHE A 392 7.44 0.15 -19.05
C PHE A 392 7.93 1.30 -19.94
N ALA A 393 7.49 1.34 -21.18
CA ALA A 393 7.44 2.59 -21.94
C ALA A 393 6.23 3.42 -21.48
N ILE A 394 6.39 4.72 -21.33
CA ILE A 394 5.27 5.63 -21.21
C ILE A 394 4.67 5.78 -22.59
N ASP A 395 3.39 5.42 -22.74
CA ASP A 395 2.69 5.40 -24.02
C ASP A 395 1.30 6.01 -23.88
N PRO A 396 1.12 7.30 -24.25
CA PRO A 396 -0.17 7.98 -24.15
C PRO A 396 -1.29 7.36 -24.99
N THR A 397 -0.97 6.46 -25.92
CA THR A 397 -1.98 5.77 -26.73
C THR A 397 -2.63 4.60 -26.01
N GLN A 398 -1.99 4.12 -24.93
CA GLN A 398 -2.53 3.03 -24.10
C GLN A 398 -3.56 3.57 -23.11
N PRO A 399 -4.63 2.83 -22.83
CA PRO A 399 -5.62 3.23 -21.81
C PRO A 399 -5.01 3.45 -20.42
N THR A 400 -3.92 2.76 -20.12
CA THR A 400 -3.19 2.82 -18.84
C THR A 400 -2.06 3.85 -18.84
N GLY A 401 -1.73 4.42 -20.01
CA GLY A 401 -0.61 5.35 -20.19
C GLY A 401 0.77 4.67 -20.25
N VAL A 402 0.83 3.33 -20.18
CA VAL A 402 2.09 2.58 -20.15
C VAL A 402 1.99 1.27 -20.94
N LYS A 403 3.13 0.80 -21.45
CA LYS A 403 3.28 -0.47 -22.15
C LYS A 403 4.49 -1.22 -21.63
N PRO A 404 4.39 -2.50 -21.20
CA PRO A 404 5.52 -3.27 -20.73
C PRO A 404 6.62 -3.41 -21.79
N LEU A 405 7.87 -3.17 -21.41
CA LEU A 405 9.07 -3.42 -22.20
C LEU A 405 9.80 -4.68 -21.73
N SER A 406 9.54 -5.12 -20.49
CA SER A 406 10.08 -6.36 -19.92
C SER A 406 8.97 -7.18 -19.27
N ALA A 407 9.23 -8.48 -19.08
CA ALA A 407 8.55 -9.24 -18.04
C ALA A 407 9.05 -8.77 -16.68
N ASP A 408 8.44 -9.28 -15.61
CA ASP A 408 8.91 -9.10 -14.24
C ASP A 408 10.30 -9.73 -14.08
N PHE A 409 11.23 -9.02 -13.43
CA PHE A 409 12.61 -9.49 -13.25
C PHE A 409 13.29 -8.84 -12.06
N THR A 410 14.26 -9.56 -11.48
CA THR A 410 15.20 -9.05 -10.48
C THR A 410 16.59 -8.92 -11.11
N GLY A 411 17.15 -7.73 -11.14
CA GLY A 411 18.51 -7.45 -11.61
C GLY A 411 19.59 -7.94 -10.67
N GLY A 412 20.81 -8.09 -11.16
CA GLY A 412 21.93 -8.62 -10.37
C GLY A 412 22.26 -7.79 -9.13
N ALA A 413 22.23 -6.46 -9.21
CA ALA A 413 22.40 -5.58 -8.06
C ALA A 413 21.27 -5.78 -7.04
N ALA A 414 20.02 -5.76 -7.49
CA ALA A 414 18.85 -5.95 -6.65
C ALA A 414 18.83 -7.31 -5.92
N GLN A 415 19.40 -8.37 -6.52
CA GLN A 415 19.53 -9.67 -5.85
C GLN A 415 20.48 -9.62 -4.66
N GLN A 416 21.53 -8.79 -4.71
CA GLN A 416 22.58 -8.71 -3.69
C GLN A 416 22.35 -7.58 -2.68
N SER A 417 21.47 -6.65 -2.98
CA SER A 417 21.16 -5.50 -2.11
C SER A 417 20.70 -5.94 -0.72
N GLN A 418 21.25 -5.30 0.32
CA GLN A 418 20.96 -5.55 1.74
C GLN A 418 20.34 -4.30 2.37
N PHE A 419 19.24 -4.45 3.09
CA PHE A 419 18.55 -3.35 3.80
C PHE A 419 17.73 -3.85 4.99
#